data_5a2258c277eed5de756bfd482fe22e59
#
_entry.id   5a2258c277eed5de756bfd482fe22e59
#
_cell.length_a   1.000
_cell.length_b   1.000
_cell.length_c   1.000
_cell.angle_alpha   90.00
_cell.angle_beta   90.00
_cell.angle_gamma   90.00
#
_symmetry.space_group_name_H-M   'P 1'
#
loop_
_entity.id
_entity.type
_entity.pdbx_description
1 polymer ?
#
loop_
_entity_poly.entity_id
_entity_poly.type
_entity_poly.pdbx_seq_one_letter_code
_entity_poly.pdbx_strand_id
1 'polypeptide(L)'
;MNLSIQDELQPFAEELQRYITPVFVEELARDIEFIKRKRKFSGSDLATICIWISQRVASDPLVRLRSRLHAATGTLLSPEGLNKRFNAKAVLFLKHIFSLLLQQKICEQTQISNQLFAYFERIRIMDATVFQVPNTLEHIYPGSGGCAQTAGIKIQLEYDLHSGQFL
;
A
#
# COMPACT_ATOMS: atom_id res chain seq x y z
N MET A 1 -6.93 -9.31 -27.19
CA MET A 1 -6.51 -7.96 -26.77
C MET A 1 -5.49 -8.13 -25.67
N ASN A 2 -4.22 -7.87 -25.94
CA ASN A 2 -3.21 -7.82 -24.86
C ASN A 2 -3.23 -6.40 -24.32
N LEU A 3 -3.98 -6.18 -23.24
CA LEU A 3 -3.85 -4.96 -22.45
C LEU A 3 -2.45 -4.95 -21.82
N SER A 4 -1.78 -3.82 -21.86
CA SER A 4 -0.52 -3.69 -21.13
C SER A 4 -0.82 -3.67 -19.62
N ILE A 5 0.11 -4.15 -18.79
CA ILE A 5 -0.04 -4.10 -17.32
C ILE A 5 -0.32 -2.66 -16.83
N GLN A 6 0.17 -1.67 -17.57
CA GLN A 6 -0.09 -0.25 -17.27
C GLN A 6 -1.55 0.12 -17.49
N ASP A 7 -2.18 -0.39 -18.56
CA ASP A 7 -3.59 -0.11 -18.85
C ASP A 7 -4.52 -0.78 -17.83
N GLU A 8 -4.16 -1.94 -17.30
CA GLU A 8 -4.94 -2.64 -16.27
C GLU A 8 -4.87 -1.94 -14.90
N LEU A 9 -3.73 -1.32 -14.57
CA LEU A 9 -3.54 -0.63 -13.30
C LEU A 9 -4.07 0.82 -13.30
N GLN A 10 -4.36 1.39 -14.45
CA GLN A 10 -4.83 2.76 -14.58
C GLN A 10 -6.14 3.02 -13.82
N PRO A 11 -7.21 2.19 -13.98
CA PRO A 11 -8.46 2.37 -13.22
C PRO A 11 -8.25 2.28 -11.71
N PHE A 12 -7.36 1.38 -11.26
CA PHE A 12 -7.00 1.27 -9.84
C PHE A 12 -6.30 2.53 -9.33
N ALA A 13 -5.38 3.10 -10.13
CA ALA A 13 -4.68 4.32 -9.78
C ALA A 13 -5.63 5.52 -9.68
N GLU A 14 -6.56 5.64 -10.63
CA GLU A 14 -7.59 6.70 -10.63
C GLU A 14 -8.53 6.58 -9.43
N GLU A 15 -8.97 5.36 -9.11
CA GLU A 15 -9.80 5.11 -7.94
C GLU A 15 -9.06 5.45 -6.64
N LEU A 16 -7.81 5.03 -6.51
CA LEU A 16 -7.00 5.33 -5.34
C LEU A 16 -6.78 6.84 -5.15
N GLN A 17 -6.62 7.61 -6.23
CA GLN A 17 -6.47 9.07 -6.19
C GLN A 17 -7.71 9.80 -5.68
N ARG A 18 -8.90 9.23 -5.79
CA ARG A 18 -10.13 9.81 -5.22
C ARG A 18 -10.07 9.89 -3.69
N TYR A 19 -9.44 8.90 -3.08
CA TYR A 19 -9.36 8.78 -1.62
C TYR A 19 -8.07 9.36 -1.05
N ILE A 20 -6.97 9.24 -1.78
CA ILE A 20 -5.65 9.72 -1.35
C ILE A 20 -5.32 11.02 -2.11
N THR A 21 -6.03 12.10 -1.77
CA THR A 21 -5.72 13.41 -2.34
C THR A 21 -4.45 13.99 -1.71
N PRO A 22 -3.65 14.78 -2.46
CA PRO A 22 -2.47 15.44 -1.89
C PRO A 22 -2.78 16.29 -0.67
N VAL A 23 -3.93 16.97 -0.65
CA VAL A 23 -4.37 17.81 0.48
C VAL A 23 -4.58 16.95 1.73
N PHE A 24 -5.35 15.88 1.61
CA PHE A 24 -5.60 14.94 2.71
C PHE A 24 -4.29 14.36 3.27
N VAL A 25 -3.40 13.92 2.38
CA VAL A 25 -2.11 13.32 2.75
C VAL A 25 -1.23 14.30 3.55
N GLU A 26 -1.20 15.57 3.16
CA GLU A 26 -0.44 16.60 3.85
C GLU A 26 -1.06 16.99 5.21
N GLU A 27 -2.39 17.07 5.30
CA GLU A 27 -3.11 17.31 6.56
C GLU A 27 -2.84 16.18 7.55
N LEU A 28 -3.04 14.93 7.14
CA LEU A 28 -2.75 13.76 7.95
C LEU A 28 -1.28 13.73 8.43
N ALA A 29 -0.33 14.06 7.54
CA ALA A 29 1.08 14.08 7.89
C ALA A 29 1.42 15.14 8.96
N ARG A 30 0.67 16.24 9.01
CA ARG A 30 0.78 17.28 10.05
C ARG A 30 0.14 16.84 11.36
N ASP A 31 -1.06 16.30 11.30
CA ASP A 31 -1.85 15.90 12.47
C ASP A 31 -1.11 14.86 13.32
N ILE A 32 -0.49 13.89 12.68
CA ILE A 32 0.34 12.91 13.38
C ILE A 32 1.78 13.40 13.66
N GLU A 33 2.07 14.65 13.35
CA GLU A 33 3.39 15.28 13.47
C GLU A 33 4.52 14.55 12.73
N PHE A 34 4.22 13.83 11.67
CA PHE A 34 5.21 13.24 10.79
C PHE A 34 6.00 14.35 10.08
N ILE A 35 5.32 15.42 9.69
CA ILE A 35 5.91 16.62 9.11
C ILE A 35 5.57 17.83 10.00
N LYS A 36 6.54 18.28 10.80
CA LYS A 36 6.38 19.43 11.67
C LYS A 36 6.61 20.78 10.96
N ARG A 37 7.37 20.80 9.87
CA ARG A 37 7.70 22.01 9.12
C ARG A 37 7.72 21.69 7.63
N LYS A 38 7.17 22.57 6.80
CA LYS A 38 7.24 22.46 5.35
C LYS A 38 8.71 22.49 4.90
N ARG A 39 9.21 21.35 4.46
CA ARG A 39 10.59 21.14 3.96
C ARG A 39 10.52 20.48 2.60
N LYS A 40 11.69 20.04 2.09
CA LYS A 40 11.81 19.36 0.80
C LYS A 40 11.04 18.04 0.71
N PHE A 41 10.80 17.36 1.82
CA PHE A 41 10.10 16.07 1.87
C PHE A 41 8.72 16.23 2.53
N SER A 42 7.72 15.69 1.90
CA SER A 42 6.30 15.82 2.22
C SER A 42 5.66 14.48 2.60
N GLY A 43 4.41 14.51 3.07
CA GLY A 43 3.60 13.31 3.26
C GLY A 43 3.32 12.61 1.93
N SER A 44 3.08 13.37 0.88
CA SER A 44 2.89 12.86 -0.48
C SER A 44 4.13 12.13 -1.00
N ASP A 45 5.34 12.59 -0.69
CA ASP A 45 6.56 11.89 -1.08
C ASP A 45 6.67 10.51 -0.43
N LEU A 46 6.31 10.38 0.86
CA LEU A 46 6.31 9.09 1.54
C LEU A 46 5.26 8.15 0.94
N ALA A 47 4.05 8.64 0.73
CA ALA A 47 2.99 7.88 0.09
C ALA A 47 3.41 7.42 -1.32
N THR A 48 4.02 8.31 -2.09
CA THR A 48 4.54 8.01 -3.42
C THR A 48 5.58 6.88 -3.39
N ILE A 49 6.54 6.93 -2.46
CA ILE A 49 7.54 5.86 -2.33
C ILE A 49 6.87 4.53 -1.99
N CYS A 50 6.00 4.52 -1.00
CA CYS A 50 5.48 3.28 -0.44
C CYS A 50 4.36 2.66 -1.28
N ILE A 51 3.58 3.48 -1.98
CA ILE A 51 2.41 3.02 -2.75
C ILE A 51 2.73 2.89 -4.23
N TRP A 52 3.40 3.89 -4.83
CA TRP A 52 3.53 3.99 -6.27
C TRP A 52 4.89 3.54 -6.82
N ILE A 53 5.98 3.89 -6.13
CA ILE A 53 7.32 3.70 -6.70
C ILE A 53 7.86 2.31 -6.45
N SER A 54 7.59 1.71 -5.31
CA SER A 54 8.26 0.48 -4.92
C SER A 54 7.32 -0.53 -4.28
N GLN A 55 7.04 -1.59 -5.01
CA GLN A 55 6.46 -2.81 -4.44
C GLN A 55 7.46 -3.56 -3.54
N ARG A 56 8.72 -3.12 -3.49
CA ARG A 56 9.82 -3.75 -2.76
C ARG A 56 10.60 -2.76 -1.90
N VAL A 57 9.87 -1.84 -1.23
CA VAL A 57 10.51 -0.80 -0.38
C VAL A 57 11.51 -1.40 0.61
N ALA A 58 11.18 -2.55 1.19
CA ALA A 58 12.04 -3.20 2.18
C ALA A 58 13.34 -3.80 1.59
N SER A 59 13.35 -4.13 0.31
CA SER A 59 14.49 -4.80 -0.36
C SER A 59 15.26 -3.88 -1.32
N ASP A 60 14.66 -2.78 -1.77
CA ASP A 60 15.33 -1.85 -2.67
C ASP A 60 16.40 -1.02 -1.92
N PRO A 61 17.61 -0.87 -2.47
CA PRO A 61 18.61 0.02 -1.90
C PRO A 61 18.10 1.48 -1.81
N LEU A 62 18.41 2.16 -0.71
CA LEU A 62 18.01 3.57 -0.49
C LEU A 62 18.40 4.51 -1.64
N VAL A 63 19.54 4.24 -2.28
CA VAL A 63 19.99 5.02 -3.45
C VAL A 63 18.98 4.89 -4.61
N ARG A 64 18.48 3.69 -4.87
CA ARG A 64 17.47 3.44 -5.92
C ARG A 64 16.14 4.11 -5.58
N LEU A 65 15.66 3.95 -4.33
CA LEU A 65 14.43 4.62 -3.87
C LEU A 65 14.52 6.13 -4.01
N ARG A 66 15.64 6.72 -3.60
CA ARG A 66 15.91 8.16 -3.76
C ARG A 66 15.86 8.61 -5.21
N SER A 67 16.51 7.87 -6.12
CA SER A 67 16.55 8.23 -7.54
C SER A 67 15.16 8.17 -8.16
N ARG A 68 14.36 7.15 -7.83
CA ARG A 68 12.97 7.04 -8.28
C ARG A 68 12.10 8.15 -7.71
N LEU A 69 12.24 8.47 -6.42
CA LEU A 69 11.52 9.59 -5.81
C LEU A 69 11.84 10.90 -6.52
N HIS A 70 13.12 11.17 -6.77
CA HIS A 70 13.53 12.38 -7.48
C HIS A 70 12.94 12.45 -8.90
N ALA A 71 12.94 11.34 -9.61
CA ALA A 71 12.34 11.29 -10.96
C ALA A 71 10.81 11.52 -10.94
N ALA A 72 10.12 11.03 -9.89
CA ALA A 72 8.65 11.14 -9.80
C ALA A 72 8.16 12.48 -9.24
N THR A 73 8.87 13.05 -8.25
CA THR A 73 8.38 14.22 -7.49
C THR A 73 9.31 15.43 -7.54
N GLY A 74 10.51 15.28 -8.11
CA GLY A 74 11.56 16.31 -8.06
C GLY A 74 12.25 16.43 -6.69
N THR A 75 11.81 15.69 -5.69
CA THR A 75 12.35 15.76 -4.32
C THR A 75 13.71 15.07 -4.23
N LEU A 76 14.76 15.83 -3.97
CA LEU A 76 16.11 15.32 -3.81
C LEU A 76 16.52 15.29 -2.33
N LEU A 77 16.82 14.09 -1.83
CA LEU A 77 17.33 13.82 -0.49
C LEU A 77 18.66 13.04 -0.55
N SER A 78 19.44 13.07 0.54
CA SER A 78 20.50 12.07 0.70
C SER A 78 19.91 10.71 1.09
N PRO A 79 20.62 9.58 0.85
CA PRO A 79 20.17 8.26 1.30
C PRO A 79 19.89 8.21 2.81
N GLU A 80 20.75 8.82 3.63
CA GLU A 80 20.59 8.91 5.07
C GLU A 80 19.40 9.79 5.45
N GLY A 81 19.18 10.87 4.71
CA GLY A 81 18.01 11.74 4.86
C GLY A 81 16.71 10.99 4.58
N LEU A 82 16.68 10.14 3.55
CA LEU A 82 15.56 9.28 3.26
C LEU A 82 15.37 8.22 4.34
N ASN A 83 16.46 7.55 4.78
CA ASN A 83 16.39 6.54 5.83
C ASN A 83 15.77 7.08 7.13
N LYS A 84 16.11 8.29 7.54
CA LYS A 84 15.56 8.96 8.72
C LYS A 84 14.02 9.23 8.60
N ARG A 85 13.45 9.15 7.40
CA ARG A 85 12.02 9.31 7.18
C ARG A 85 11.24 8.02 7.44
N PHE A 86 11.87 6.86 7.33
CA PHE A 86 11.28 5.58 7.71
C PHE A 86 11.36 5.39 9.23
N ASN A 87 10.47 6.05 9.95
CA ASN A 87 10.41 6.03 11.41
C ASN A 87 9.00 5.65 11.90
N ALA A 88 8.82 5.57 13.22
CA ALA A 88 7.54 5.18 13.81
C ALA A 88 6.35 6.06 13.38
N LYS A 89 6.58 7.37 13.14
CA LYS A 89 5.52 8.26 12.63
C LYS A 89 5.17 7.98 11.17
N ALA A 90 6.15 7.57 10.35
CA ALA A 90 5.87 7.11 8.99
C ALA A 90 5.01 5.84 8.98
N VAL A 91 5.28 4.90 9.89
CA VAL A 91 4.45 3.70 10.05
C VAL A 91 3.03 4.08 10.47
N LEU A 92 2.89 4.98 11.45
CA LEU A 92 1.58 5.47 11.90
C LEU A 92 0.82 6.16 10.75
N PHE A 93 1.49 6.98 9.97
CA PHE A 93 0.93 7.65 8.80
C PHE A 93 0.37 6.66 7.78
N LEU A 94 1.16 5.65 7.39
CA LEU A 94 0.72 4.61 6.46
C LEU A 94 -0.43 3.78 7.03
N LYS A 95 -0.40 3.50 8.34
CA LYS A 95 -1.51 2.80 9.03
C LYS A 95 -2.81 3.58 8.95
N HIS A 96 -2.80 4.90 9.13
CA HIS A 96 -4.00 5.73 9.01
C HIS A 96 -4.55 5.75 7.58
N ILE A 97 -3.68 5.92 6.57
CA ILE A 97 -4.08 5.83 5.16
C ILE A 97 -4.75 4.49 4.88
N PHE A 98 -4.10 3.39 5.28
CA PHE A 98 -4.64 2.05 5.07
C PHE A 98 -5.98 1.83 5.77
N SER A 99 -6.11 2.25 7.05
CA SER A 99 -7.35 2.13 7.80
C SER A 99 -8.49 2.93 7.15
N LEU A 100 -8.21 4.11 6.64
CA LEU A 100 -9.19 4.94 5.95
C LEU A 100 -9.66 4.29 4.66
N LEU A 101 -8.74 3.75 3.86
CA LEU A 101 -9.09 3.03 2.63
C LEU A 101 -9.96 1.81 2.91
N LEU A 102 -9.64 1.04 3.96
CA LEU A 102 -10.45 -0.10 4.36
C LEU A 102 -11.85 0.33 4.79
N GLN A 103 -11.97 1.37 5.62
CA GLN A 103 -13.26 1.88 6.08
C GLN A 103 -14.13 2.33 4.92
N GLN A 104 -13.56 3.02 3.95
CA GLN A 104 -14.31 3.47 2.77
C GLN A 104 -14.81 2.30 1.93
N LYS A 105 -13.99 1.29 1.69
CA LYS A 105 -14.41 0.09 0.96
C LYS A 105 -15.47 -0.74 1.70
N ILE A 106 -15.46 -0.76 3.01
CA ILE A 106 -16.49 -1.40 3.82
C ILE A 106 -17.82 -0.62 3.75
N CYS A 107 -17.75 0.71 3.69
CA CYS A 107 -18.94 1.57 3.62
C CYS A 107 -19.55 1.65 2.22
N GLU A 108 -18.77 1.48 1.17
CA GLU A 108 -19.26 1.44 -0.21
C GLU A 108 -19.83 0.05 -0.51
N GLN A 109 -21.11 -0.14 -0.23
CA GLN A 109 -21.85 -1.34 -0.68
C GLN A 109 -22.00 -1.32 -2.20
N THR A 110 -21.04 -1.87 -2.91
CA THR A 110 -21.17 -2.12 -4.33
C THR A 110 -22.06 -3.36 -4.51
N GLN A 111 -23.37 -3.16 -4.56
CA GLN A 111 -24.28 -4.23 -4.94
C GLN A 111 -24.02 -4.58 -6.41
N ILE A 112 -23.30 -5.65 -6.63
CA ILE A 112 -23.16 -6.23 -7.97
C ILE A 112 -24.50 -6.91 -8.28
N SER A 113 -25.41 -6.16 -8.89
CA SER A 113 -26.66 -6.69 -9.39
C SER A 113 -26.39 -7.50 -10.66
N ASN A 114 -26.12 -8.78 -10.50
CA ASN A 114 -26.01 -9.69 -11.63
C ASN A 114 -26.97 -10.87 -11.39
N GLN A 115 -27.86 -11.13 -12.35
CA GLN A 115 -28.81 -12.24 -12.28
C GLN A 115 -28.14 -13.60 -12.04
N LEU A 116 -26.89 -13.76 -12.47
CA LEU A 116 -26.11 -14.98 -12.23
C LEU A 116 -25.79 -15.22 -10.75
N PHE A 117 -25.69 -14.17 -9.94
CA PHE A 117 -25.42 -14.28 -8.51
C PHE A 117 -26.65 -14.67 -7.68
N ALA A 118 -27.85 -14.50 -8.24
CA ALA A 118 -29.12 -14.87 -7.56
C ALA A 118 -29.22 -16.38 -7.28
N TYR A 119 -28.49 -17.22 -8.00
CA TYR A 119 -28.49 -18.67 -7.81
C TYR A 119 -27.57 -19.13 -6.64
N PHE A 120 -26.75 -18.24 -6.11
CA PHE A 120 -25.80 -18.57 -5.07
C PHE A 120 -26.10 -17.75 -3.81
N GLU A 121 -26.21 -18.42 -2.68
CA GLU A 121 -26.42 -17.77 -1.39
C GLU A 121 -25.20 -16.93 -0.99
N ARG A 122 -24.00 -17.36 -1.40
CA ARG A 122 -22.73 -16.69 -1.10
C ARG A 122 -21.66 -17.02 -2.14
N ILE A 123 -20.94 -16.00 -2.60
CA ILE A 123 -19.77 -16.17 -3.48
C ILE A 123 -18.58 -15.48 -2.84
N ARG A 124 -17.52 -16.24 -2.56
CA ARG A 124 -16.30 -15.73 -1.93
C ARG A 124 -15.13 -15.82 -2.88
N ILE A 125 -14.38 -14.73 -2.97
CA ILE A 125 -13.06 -14.70 -3.60
C ILE A 125 -12.03 -14.75 -2.48
N MET A 126 -11.14 -15.73 -2.55
CA MET A 126 -10.03 -15.86 -1.61
C MET A 126 -8.72 -15.72 -2.37
N ASP A 127 -7.89 -14.77 -1.94
CA ASP A 127 -6.54 -14.57 -2.47
C ASP A 127 -5.52 -14.53 -1.34
N ALA A 128 -4.32 -14.97 -1.64
CA ALA A 128 -3.22 -14.98 -0.69
C ALA A 128 -1.96 -14.42 -1.33
N THR A 129 -1.43 -13.36 -0.75
CA THR A 129 -0.17 -12.74 -1.17
C THR A 129 0.91 -12.98 -0.12
N VAL A 130 2.10 -13.39 -0.55
CA VAL A 130 3.25 -13.60 0.33
C VAL A 130 4.29 -12.52 0.08
N PHE A 131 4.69 -11.85 1.16
CA PHE A 131 5.78 -10.86 1.14
C PHE A 131 6.99 -11.43 1.86
N GLN A 132 8.14 -11.35 1.21
CA GLN A 132 9.41 -11.63 1.87
C GLN A 132 9.83 -10.41 2.70
N VAL A 133 10.25 -10.66 3.93
CA VAL A 133 10.84 -9.64 4.81
C VAL A 133 12.31 -9.97 5.05
N PRO A 134 13.15 -9.00 5.48
CA PRO A 134 14.54 -9.28 5.79
C PRO A 134 14.71 -10.45 6.77
N ASN A 135 15.67 -11.34 6.53
CA ASN A 135 15.92 -12.51 7.36
C ASN A 135 16.20 -12.19 8.83
N THR A 136 16.66 -10.97 9.12
CA THR A 136 16.80 -10.48 10.50
C THR A 136 15.50 -10.49 11.31
N LEU A 137 14.35 -10.55 10.63
CA LEU A 137 13.01 -10.60 11.22
C LEU A 137 12.42 -12.02 11.27
N GLU A 138 13.19 -13.05 10.93
CA GLU A 138 12.72 -14.45 10.88
C GLU A 138 12.13 -14.92 12.22
N HIS A 139 12.68 -14.45 13.34
CA HIS A 139 12.18 -14.76 14.68
C HIS A 139 10.79 -14.17 14.97
N ILE A 140 10.38 -13.12 14.26
CA ILE A 140 9.05 -12.49 14.40
C ILE A 140 8.11 -12.98 13.30
N TYR A 141 8.63 -13.15 12.09
CA TYR A 141 7.89 -13.53 10.89
C TYR A 141 8.52 -14.77 10.23
N PRO A 142 8.35 -15.94 10.83
CA PRO A 142 8.87 -17.18 10.24
C PRO A 142 8.18 -17.43 8.89
N GLY A 143 8.96 -17.75 7.87
CA GLY A 143 8.42 -18.07 6.55
C GLY A 143 7.57 -19.33 6.55
N SER A 144 6.80 -19.54 5.49
CA SER A 144 5.82 -20.64 5.37
C SER A 144 6.44 -22.05 5.23
N GLY A 145 7.76 -22.18 5.37
CA GLY A 145 8.48 -23.44 5.18
C GLY A 145 8.89 -23.67 3.73
N GLY A 146 9.83 -24.57 3.53
CA GLY A 146 10.44 -24.90 2.24
C GLY A 146 11.96 -24.90 2.32
N CYS A 147 12.65 -25.17 1.23
CA CYS A 147 14.12 -25.24 1.18
C CYS A 147 14.85 -23.92 1.43
N ALA A 148 14.14 -22.80 1.39
CA ALA A 148 14.67 -21.49 1.75
C ALA A 148 13.98 -21.02 3.03
N GLN A 149 14.73 -20.99 4.13
CA GLN A 149 14.33 -20.32 5.35
C GLN A 149 14.35 -18.82 5.10
N THR A 150 13.25 -18.29 4.61
CA THR A 150 13.10 -16.86 4.38
C THR A 150 12.00 -16.35 5.27
N ALA A 151 12.27 -15.27 5.98
CA ALA A 151 11.25 -14.54 6.72
C ALA A 151 10.17 -14.03 5.76
N GLY A 152 8.90 -14.21 6.12
CA GLY A 152 7.80 -13.86 5.21
C GLY A 152 6.50 -13.59 5.95
N ILE A 153 5.65 -12.76 5.35
CA ILE A 153 4.30 -12.47 5.80
C ILE A 153 3.33 -12.92 4.73
N LYS A 154 2.41 -13.81 5.10
CA LYS A 154 1.30 -14.20 4.24
C LYS A 154 0.07 -13.38 4.63
N ILE A 155 -0.46 -12.62 3.69
CA ILE A 155 -1.74 -11.93 3.83
C ILE A 155 -2.77 -12.73 3.03
N GLN A 156 -3.80 -13.18 3.69
CA GLN A 156 -4.93 -13.84 3.06
C GLN A 156 -6.14 -12.92 3.16
N LEU A 157 -6.73 -12.60 2.01
CA LEU A 157 -7.93 -11.78 1.91
C LEU A 157 -9.08 -12.66 1.45
N GLU A 158 -10.20 -12.53 2.12
CA GLU A 158 -11.47 -13.13 1.72
C GLU A 158 -12.45 -11.99 1.44
N TYR A 159 -13.04 -12.01 0.24
CA TYR A 159 -14.00 -11.00 -0.21
C TYR A 159 -15.30 -11.67 -0.61
N ASP A 160 -16.39 -11.23 -0.02
CA ASP A 160 -17.74 -11.69 -0.37
C ASP A 160 -18.31 -10.80 -1.48
N LEU A 161 -18.53 -11.39 -2.66
CA LEU A 161 -19.05 -10.67 -3.82
C LEU A 161 -20.52 -10.21 -3.62
N HIS A 162 -21.28 -10.89 -2.76
CA HIS A 162 -22.68 -10.58 -2.57
C HIS A 162 -22.85 -9.37 -1.64
N SER A 163 -22.12 -9.32 -0.54
CA SER A 163 -22.15 -8.20 0.41
C SER A 163 -21.19 -7.07 0.03
N GLY A 164 -20.21 -7.32 -0.84
CA GLY A 164 -19.16 -6.37 -1.16
C GLY A 164 -18.17 -6.13 0.00
N GLN A 165 -18.09 -7.06 0.96
CA GLN A 165 -17.29 -6.90 2.17
C GLN A 165 -16.07 -7.81 2.19
N PHE A 166 -15.01 -7.33 2.81
CA PHE A 166 -13.90 -8.16 3.29
C PHE A 166 -14.32 -8.88 4.57
N LEU A 167 -13.93 -10.15 4.69
CA LEU A 167 -14.25 -11.04 5.82
C LEU A 167 -13.02 -11.31 6.67
#